data_dac26c02187a248f12b06fc8068d9f38
#
_entry.id   dac26c02187a248f12b06fc8068d9f38
#
_cell.length_a   1.000
_cell.length_b   1.000
_cell.length_c   1.000
_cell.angle_alpha   90.00
_cell.angle_beta   90.00
_cell.angle_gamma   90.00
#
_symmetry.space_group_name_H-M   'P 1'
#
loop_
_entity.id
_entity.type
_entity.pdbx_description
1 polymer ?
#
loop_
_entity_poly.entity_id
_entity_poly.type
_entity_poly.pdbx_seq_one_letter_code
_entity_poly.pdbx_strand_id
1 'polypeptide(L)'
;MKTFILSIVCILTTIPLIAQEPLFNGIDLDGWNIHGTELWYVDHGLLVCESGPDKGYGYLSTSKYYDDFDLTLEFKQESNGNSGVFIRSTVEGTKVSGWQVEVAPPGSDTGGVYESYGRGWLIKPEKEKDKALKMGEWNTMRIRVVGDQIESWLNDTPMIKFVDEKIGQGKGSIALQIHDGGGIKVRWRNLLVTPL
;
A
#
# COMPACT_ATOMS: atom_id res chain seq x y z
N MET A 1 67.44 8.06 -16.98
CA MET A 1 66.07 8.52 -16.69
C MET A 1 65.16 7.31 -16.57
N LYS A 2 64.66 7.05 -15.37
CA LYS A 2 63.68 5.94 -15.13
C LYS A 2 62.28 6.54 -15.16
N THR A 3 61.51 6.17 -16.17
CA THR A 3 60.11 6.61 -16.34
C THR A 3 59.21 5.76 -15.41
N PHE A 4 58.61 6.39 -14.41
CA PHE A 4 57.58 5.75 -13.57
C PHE A 4 56.25 5.87 -14.30
N ILE A 5 55.66 4.72 -14.65
CA ILE A 5 54.27 4.63 -15.15
C ILE A 5 53.35 4.50 -13.93
N LEU A 6 52.58 5.54 -13.66
CA LEU A 6 51.55 5.54 -12.62
C LEU A 6 50.27 4.88 -13.19
N SER A 7 49.99 3.65 -12.83
CA SER A 7 48.73 2.99 -13.20
C SER A 7 47.61 3.46 -12.28
N ILE A 8 46.68 4.21 -12.84
CA ILE A 8 45.43 4.60 -12.12
C ILE A 8 44.46 3.41 -12.20
N VAL A 9 44.22 2.74 -11.06
CA VAL A 9 43.20 1.74 -10.94
C VAL A 9 41.87 2.45 -10.69
N CYS A 10 40.99 2.46 -11.69
CA CYS A 10 39.62 2.99 -11.54
C CYS A 10 38.74 1.91 -10.88
N ILE A 11 38.45 2.10 -9.62
CA ILE A 11 37.49 1.20 -8.89
C ILE A 11 36.09 1.61 -9.31
N LEU A 12 35.46 0.84 -10.19
CA LEU A 12 34.05 0.95 -10.54
C LEU A 12 33.23 0.42 -9.33
N THR A 13 32.69 1.30 -8.51
CA THR A 13 31.70 0.94 -7.50
C THR A 13 30.36 0.74 -8.20
N THR A 14 29.92 -0.52 -8.32
CA THR A 14 28.56 -0.84 -8.76
C THR A 14 27.60 -0.53 -7.62
N ILE A 15 26.82 0.53 -7.74
CA ILE A 15 25.67 0.80 -6.86
C ILE A 15 24.60 -0.21 -7.27
N PRO A 16 24.10 -1.08 -6.37
CA PRO A 16 22.99 -1.96 -6.70
C PRO A 16 21.79 -1.11 -7.07
N LEU A 17 21.27 -1.29 -8.28
CA LEU A 17 20.01 -0.72 -8.69
C LEU A 17 18.91 -1.52 -7.96
N ILE A 18 18.28 -0.93 -6.94
CA ILE A 18 17.13 -1.53 -6.27
C ILE A 18 15.98 -1.48 -7.26
N ALA A 19 15.57 -2.66 -7.75
CA ALA A 19 14.54 -2.76 -8.77
C ALA A 19 13.15 -2.69 -8.14
N GLN A 20 12.25 -1.96 -8.80
CA GLN A 20 10.83 -1.97 -8.49
C GLN A 20 10.23 -3.31 -8.90
N GLU A 21 9.48 -3.96 -8.01
CA GLU A 21 8.84 -5.24 -8.20
C GLU A 21 7.31 -5.05 -8.36
N PRO A 22 6.66 -5.69 -9.36
CA PRO A 22 5.21 -5.71 -9.42
C PRO A 22 4.64 -6.65 -8.33
N LEU A 23 3.72 -6.15 -7.52
CA LEU A 23 2.96 -6.98 -6.56
C LEU A 23 1.83 -7.75 -7.25
N PHE A 24 1.34 -7.26 -8.38
CA PHE A 24 0.25 -7.86 -9.15
C PHE A 24 0.68 -8.03 -10.61
N ASN A 25 0.47 -9.25 -11.14
CA ASN A 25 0.92 -9.64 -12.47
C ASN A 25 -0.09 -9.30 -13.59
N GLY A 26 -1.29 -8.83 -13.26
CA GLY A 26 -2.37 -8.52 -14.21
C GLY A 26 -3.11 -9.74 -14.77
N ILE A 27 -2.80 -10.95 -14.32
CA ILE A 27 -3.33 -12.22 -14.88
C ILE A 27 -4.17 -12.96 -13.84
N ASP A 28 -3.63 -13.11 -12.62
CA ASP A 28 -4.24 -13.89 -11.54
C ASP A 28 -3.81 -13.34 -10.16
N LEU A 29 -4.17 -14.05 -9.10
CA LEU A 29 -3.84 -13.68 -7.72
C LEU A 29 -2.64 -14.47 -7.18
N ASP A 30 -1.74 -14.96 -8.05
CA ASP A 30 -0.52 -15.60 -7.59
C ASP A 30 0.32 -14.62 -6.74
N GLY A 31 0.85 -15.12 -5.62
CA GLY A 31 1.53 -14.28 -4.63
C GLY A 31 0.62 -13.56 -3.64
N TRP A 32 -0.70 -13.80 -3.69
CA TRP A 32 -1.69 -13.21 -2.80
C TRP A 32 -2.50 -14.27 -2.06
N ASN A 33 -3.00 -13.91 -0.85
CA ASN A 33 -3.88 -14.73 -0.02
C ASN A 33 -5.18 -13.99 0.23
N ILE A 34 -6.33 -14.64 -0.09
CA ILE A 34 -7.66 -14.10 0.16
C ILE A 34 -8.08 -14.46 1.59
N HIS A 35 -8.63 -13.48 2.30
CA HIS A 35 -9.17 -13.60 3.65
C HIS A 35 -10.60 -13.06 3.70
N GLY A 36 -11.53 -13.88 4.18
CA GLY A 36 -12.97 -13.57 4.20
C GLY A 36 -13.70 -14.06 2.97
N THR A 37 -14.93 -13.61 2.80
CA THR A 37 -15.87 -14.03 1.76
C THR A 37 -16.10 -12.97 0.70
N GLU A 38 -15.43 -11.83 0.83
CA GLU A 38 -15.46 -10.74 -0.11
C GLU A 38 -14.80 -11.13 -1.43
N LEU A 39 -15.24 -10.52 -2.53
CA LEU A 39 -14.81 -10.93 -3.86
C LEU A 39 -13.53 -10.24 -4.26
N TRP A 40 -12.53 -11.04 -4.62
CA TRP A 40 -11.26 -10.62 -5.21
C TRP A 40 -11.05 -11.37 -6.51
N TYR A 41 -10.92 -10.64 -7.61
CA TYR A 41 -10.75 -11.24 -8.94
C TYR A 41 -10.00 -10.31 -9.89
N VAL A 42 -9.60 -10.89 -11.04
CA VAL A 42 -8.96 -10.13 -12.12
C VAL A 42 -9.97 -9.90 -13.24
N ASP A 43 -10.10 -8.64 -13.65
CA ASP A 43 -10.97 -8.22 -14.75
C ASP A 43 -10.20 -7.33 -15.72
N HIS A 44 -9.94 -7.81 -16.95
CA HIS A 44 -9.19 -7.09 -17.98
C HIS A 44 -7.83 -6.53 -17.52
N GLY A 45 -7.08 -7.34 -16.77
CA GLY A 45 -5.75 -6.95 -16.23
C GLY A 45 -5.80 -6.05 -15.01
N LEU A 46 -6.98 -5.79 -14.45
CA LEU A 46 -7.18 -5.04 -13.23
C LEU A 46 -7.49 -5.98 -12.06
N LEU A 47 -6.93 -5.71 -10.90
CA LEU A 47 -7.34 -6.35 -9.66
C LEU A 47 -8.60 -5.66 -9.18
N VAL A 48 -9.65 -6.42 -8.93
CA VAL A 48 -10.96 -5.90 -8.49
C VAL A 48 -11.29 -6.46 -7.11
N CYS A 49 -11.74 -5.59 -6.23
CA CYS A 49 -12.40 -5.99 -5.00
C CYS A 49 -13.86 -5.50 -4.99
N GLU A 50 -14.76 -6.37 -4.53
CA GLU A 50 -16.18 -6.10 -4.48
C GLU A 50 -16.80 -6.79 -3.24
N SER A 51 -17.73 -6.10 -2.60
CA SER A 51 -18.43 -6.65 -1.44
C SER A 51 -19.10 -7.97 -1.75
N GLY A 52 -18.84 -8.98 -0.93
CA GLY A 52 -19.45 -10.29 -0.98
C GLY A 52 -20.86 -10.34 -0.38
N PRO A 53 -21.46 -11.54 -0.32
CA PRO A 53 -22.84 -11.71 0.09
C PRO A 53 -23.08 -11.44 1.58
N ASP A 54 -22.10 -11.66 2.43
CA ASP A 54 -22.17 -11.42 3.88
C ASP A 54 -21.84 -9.97 4.28
N LYS A 55 -21.33 -9.17 3.34
CA LYS A 55 -20.97 -7.76 3.53
C LYS A 55 -20.01 -7.54 4.72
N GLY A 56 -19.14 -8.52 4.96
CA GLY A 56 -18.16 -8.48 6.03
C GLY A 56 -16.87 -7.75 5.66
N TYR A 57 -15.87 -7.85 6.52
CA TYR A 57 -14.52 -7.45 6.18
C TYR A 57 -13.85 -8.51 5.30
N GLY A 58 -13.12 -8.08 4.29
CA GLY A 58 -12.28 -8.92 3.46
C GLY A 58 -10.91 -8.30 3.23
N TYR A 59 -9.91 -9.16 3.09
CA TYR A 59 -8.54 -8.72 2.83
C TYR A 59 -7.89 -9.58 1.74
N LEU A 60 -6.98 -8.95 1.01
CA LEU A 60 -6.08 -9.61 0.09
C LEU A 60 -4.65 -9.26 0.50
N SER A 61 -3.92 -10.20 1.08
CA SER A 61 -2.57 -9.98 1.59
C SER A 61 -1.50 -10.60 0.71
N THR A 62 -0.35 -9.93 0.59
CA THR A 62 0.82 -10.52 -0.08
C THR A 62 1.34 -11.74 0.69
N SER A 63 1.77 -12.78 -0.03
CA SER A 63 2.46 -13.93 0.58
C SER A 63 3.87 -13.57 1.08
N LYS A 64 4.50 -12.57 0.45
CA LYS A 64 5.80 -12.01 0.85
C LYS A 64 5.61 -10.92 1.89
N TYR A 65 6.54 -10.81 2.83
CA TYR A 65 6.60 -9.73 3.83
C TYR A 65 7.55 -8.64 3.39
N TYR A 66 7.25 -7.40 3.82
CA TYR A 66 8.03 -6.22 3.50
C TYR A 66 8.33 -5.44 4.78
N ASP A 67 9.60 -5.12 5.00
CA ASP A 67 10.05 -4.30 6.14
C ASP A 67 10.04 -2.81 5.74
N ASP A 68 11.14 -2.34 5.15
CA ASP A 68 11.24 -0.99 4.57
C ASP A 68 10.92 -1.05 3.09
N PHE A 69 10.09 -0.13 2.61
CA PHE A 69 9.70 -0.11 1.20
C PHE A 69 9.12 1.23 0.76
N ASP A 70 9.07 1.39 -0.57
CA ASP A 70 8.34 2.45 -1.27
C ASP A 70 7.32 1.77 -2.20
N LEU A 71 6.04 1.91 -1.89
CA LEU A 71 4.92 1.33 -2.62
C LEU A 71 4.21 2.41 -3.42
N THR A 72 4.04 2.19 -4.71
CA THR A 72 3.15 3.00 -5.55
C THR A 72 2.06 2.10 -6.11
N LEU A 73 0.82 2.58 -6.09
CA LEU A 73 -0.33 1.89 -6.65
C LEU A 73 -1.34 2.88 -7.20
N GLU A 74 -2.20 2.40 -8.09
CA GLU A 74 -3.33 3.16 -8.57
C GLU A 74 -4.64 2.47 -8.17
N PHE A 75 -5.61 3.27 -7.72
CA PHE A 75 -6.94 2.79 -7.38
C PHE A 75 -8.04 3.65 -7.99
N LYS A 76 -9.19 3.01 -8.21
CA LYS A 76 -10.43 3.67 -8.67
C LYS A 76 -11.60 3.12 -7.85
N GLN A 77 -12.23 4.01 -7.08
CA GLN A 77 -13.42 3.70 -6.30
C GLN A 77 -14.66 3.83 -7.20
N GLU A 78 -15.30 2.71 -7.53
CA GLU A 78 -16.49 2.72 -8.40
C GLU A 78 -17.79 2.86 -7.60
N SER A 79 -17.82 2.33 -6.38
CA SER A 79 -19.00 2.36 -5.52
C SER A 79 -18.56 2.31 -4.06
N ASN A 80 -19.07 3.21 -3.24
CA ASN A 80 -18.74 3.46 -1.84
C ASN A 80 -17.22 3.49 -1.55
N GLY A 81 -16.42 2.61 -2.04
CA GLY A 81 -14.98 2.65 -2.07
C GLY A 81 -14.25 2.66 -0.72
N ASN A 82 -14.91 2.26 0.38
CA ASN A 82 -14.24 2.17 1.68
C ASN A 82 -13.31 0.95 1.71
N SER A 83 -12.03 1.23 1.67
CA SER A 83 -10.95 0.29 1.51
C SER A 83 -9.70 0.78 2.27
N GLY A 84 -8.54 0.20 2.00
CA GLY A 84 -7.29 0.63 2.62
C GLY A 84 -6.12 -0.23 2.19
N VAL A 85 -4.93 0.28 2.43
CA VAL A 85 -3.67 -0.43 2.21
C VAL A 85 -3.00 -0.65 3.54
N PHE A 86 -3.01 -1.88 4.02
CA PHE A 86 -2.31 -2.27 5.24
C PHE A 86 -0.83 -2.49 4.96
N ILE A 87 0.00 -2.08 5.90
CA ILE A 87 1.46 -2.24 5.87
C ILE A 87 1.91 -3.01 7.11
N ARG A 88 2.96 -3.83 6.96
CA ARG A 88 3.51 -4.65 8.04
C ARG A 88 2.43 -5.38 8.83
N SER A 89 1.45 -5.92 8.08
CA SER A 89 0.23 -6.48 8.64
C SER A 89 0.30 -7.99 8.85
N THR A 90 -0.50 -8.45 9.83
CA THR A 90 -0.80 -9.86 10.04
C THR A 90 -2.30 -10.05 9.91
N VAL A 91 -2.73 -11.04 9.12
CA VAL A 91 -4.15 -11.33 8.89
C VAL A 91 -4.48 -12.71 9.43
N GLU A 92 -5.45 -12.80 10.32
CA GLU A 92 -5.98 -14.05 10.88
C GLU A 92 -7.49 -14.11 10.65
N GLY A 93 -7.93 -14.97 9.72
CA GLY A 93 -9.32 -14.95 9.25
C GLY A 93 -9.66 -13.59 8.66
N THR A 94 -10.65 -12.89 9.21
CA THR A 94 -11.03 -11.52 8.84
C THR A 94 -10.57 -10.46 9.84
N LYS A 95 -9.56 -10.78 10.65
CA LYS A 95 -8.91 -9.82 11.56
C LYS A 95 -7.55 -9.47 11.01
N VAL A 96 -7.32 -8.18 10.76
CA VAL A 96 -6.02 -7.66 10.34
C VAL A 96 -5.43 -6.79 11.44
N SER A 97 -4.23 -7.11 11.89
CA SER A 97 -3.43 -6.27 12.79
C SER A 97 -2.35 -5.58 11.98
N GLY A 98 -2.07 -4.33 12.27
CA GLY A 98 -1.09 -3.50 11.56
C GLY A 98 -1.61 -2.10 11.31
N TRP A 99 -0.98 -1.41 10.38
CA TRP A 99 -1.27 -0.01 10.09
C TRP A 99 -1.88 0.12 8.70
N GLN A 100 -3.03 0.76 8.65
CA GLN A 100 -3.75 1.02 7.41
C GLN A 100 -3.47 2.44 6.95
N VAL A 101 -3.05 2.59 5.69
CA VAL A 101 -3.19 3.85 4.96
C VAL A 101 -4.58 3.84 4.33
N GLU A 102 -5.40 4.79 4.74
CA GLU A 102 -6.82 4.83 4.39
C GLU A 102 -7.06 5.09 2.91
N VAL A 103 -8.02 4.37 2.33
CA VAL A 103 -8.62 4.61 1.01
C VAL A 103 -10.13 4.61 1.20
N ALA A 104 -10.73 5.79 1.32
CA ALA A 104 -12.14 5.93 1.66
C ALA A 104 -12.83 7.00 0.79
N PRO A 105 -14.17 7.11 0.81
CA PRO A 105 -14.88 8.18 0.12
C PRO A 105 -14.46 9.58 0.60
N PRO A 106 -14.76 10.64 -0.18
CA PRO A 106 -14.46 12.01 0.21
C PRO A 106 -14.95 12.35 1.64
N GLY A 107 -14.09 13.05 2.40
CA GLY A 107 -14.36 13.39 3.80
C GLY A 107 -14.01 12.30 4.83
N SER A 108 -13.39 11.20 4.40
CA SER A 108 -13.08 10.04 5.24
C SER A 108 -11.59 9.77 5.40
N ASP A 109 -10.78 10.84 5.38
CA ASP A 109 -9.36 10.83 5.76
C ASP A 109 -8.42 9.96 4.88
N THR A 110 -8.73 9.80 3.56
CA THR A 110 -7.85 9.06 2.63
C THR A 110 -6.39 9.52 2.73
N GLY A 111 -5.46 8.57 2.87
CA GLY A 111 -4.04 8.84 3.06
C GLY A 111 -3.61 8.97 4.52
N GLY A 112 -4.55 9.01 5.49
CA GLY A 112 -4.28 8.96 6.92
C GLY A 112 -3.86 7.57 7.38
N VAL A 113 -3.38 7.45 8.63
CA VAL A 113 -2.92 6.17 9.20
C VAL A 113 -3.77 5.77 10.40
N TYR A 114 -4.30 4.56 10.33
CA TYR A 114 -5.09 3.91 11.37
C TYR A 114 -4.41 2.62 11.85
N GLU A 115 -4.29 2.42 13.16
CA GLU A 115 -3.82 1.17 13.73
C GLU A 115 -4.99 0.24 14.05
N SER A 116 -5.14 -0.81 13.25
CA SER A 116 -6.22 -1.79 13.39
C SER A 116 -5.99 -2.69 14.60
N TYR A 117 -7.05 -2.93 15.37
CA TYR A 117 -7.01 -3.65 16.66
C TYR A 117 -5.98 -3.09 17.65
N GLY A 118 -5.67 -1.80 17.54
CA GLY A 118 -4.71 -1.09 18.37
C GLY A 118 -5.26 0.26 18.85
N ARG A 119 -4.51 1.33 18.54
CA ARG A 119 -4.77 2.69 19.03
C ARG A 119 -5.81 3.46 18.18
N GLY A 120 -6.29 2.90 17.06
CA GLY A 120 -7.17 3.60 16.14
C GLY A 120 -6.44 4.63 15.28
N TRP A 121 -7.04 5.78 15.03
CA TRP A 121 -6.42 6.85 14.25
C TRP A 121 -5.13 7.36 14.91
N LEU A 122 -4.03 7.26 14.20
CA LEU A 122 -2.73 7.78 14.62
C LEU A 122 -2.50 9.18 14.05
N ILE A 123 -2.85 9.38 12.78
CA ILE A 123 -2.75 10.68 12.10
C ILE A 123 -3.76 10.74 10.96
N LYS A 124 -4.38 11.91 10.81
CA LYS A 124 -5.30 12.23 9.72
C LYS A 124 -4.71 13.34 8.86
N PRO A 125 -4.94 13.33 7.54
CA PRO A 125 -4.56 14.48 6.70
C PRO A 125 -5.33 15.75 7.12
N GLU A 126 -4.77 16.90 6.79
CA GLU A 126 -5.49 18.15 6.86
C GLU A 126 -6.70 18.12 5.92
N LYS A 127 -7.86 18.66 6.35
CA LYS A 127 -9.13 18.57 5.61
C LYS A 127 -9.05 19.11 4.18
N GLU A 128 -8.23 20.13 3.96
CA GLU A 128 -8.03 20.74 2.65
C GLU A 128 -7.38 19.78 1.64
N LYS A 129 -6.70 18.73 2.11
CA LYS A 129 -6.07 17.72 1.27
C LYS A 129 -7.07 16.70 0.72
N ASP A 130 -8.28 16.61 1.28
CA ASP A 130 -9.34 15.70 0.78
C ASP A 130 -9.68 15.97 -0.70
N LYS A 131 -9.54 17.19 -1.18
CA LYS A 131 -9.70 17.57 -2.58
C LYS A 131 -8.72 16.89 -3.55
N ALA A 132 -7.66 16.26 -3.04
CA ALA A 132 -6.75 15.49 -3.87
C ALA A 132 -7.39 14.17 -4.36
N LEU A 133 -8.40 13.65 -3.63
CA LEU A 133 -9.14 12.45 -4.04
C LEU A 133 -10.09 12.76 -5.20
N LYS A 134 -10.01 11.95 -6.23
CA LYS A 134 -10.88 12.00 -7.42
C LYS A 134 -11.79 10.77 -7.42
N MET A 135 -12.92 10.86 -6.73
CA MET A 135 -13.88 9.76 -6.66
C MET A 135 -14.37 9.34 -8.04
N GLY A 136 -14.38 8.04 -8.33
CA GLY A 136 -14.76 7.49 -9.64
C GLY A 136 -13.70 7.59 -10.74
N GLU A 137 -12.55 8.20 -10.46
CA GLU A 137 -11.40 8.28 -11.38
C GLU A 137 -10.22 7.47 -10.84
N TRP A 138 -9.18 7.29 -11.66
CA TRP A 138 -7.92 6.73 -11.21
C TRP A 138 -7.16 7.71 -10.33
N ASN A 139 -6.74 7.24 -9.18
CA ASN A 139 -5.90 7.95 -8.23
C ASN A 139 -4.60 7.20 -8.04
N THR A 140 -3.49 7.91 -7.95
CA THR A 140 -2.19 7.36 -7.58
C THR A 140 -1.96 7.56 -6.10
N MET A 141 -1.66 6.48 -5.38
CA MET A 141 -1.21 6.53 -3.99
C MET A 141 0.24 6.05 -3.92
N ARG A 142 1.05 6.76 -3.16
CA ARG A 142 2.39 6.33 -2.77
C ARG A 142 2.47 6.24 -1.26
N ILE A 143 3.05 5.16 -0.77
CA ILE A 143 3.28 4.90 0.65
C ILE A 143 4.76 4.54 0.82
N ARG A 144 5.47 5.32 1.63
CA ARG A 144 6.87 5.03 1.94
C ARG A 144 7.01 4.75 3.42
N VAL A 145 7.66 3.62 3.75
CA VAL A 145 7.90 3.16 5.12
C VAL A 145 9.39 2.87 5.27
N VAL A 146 10.04 3.57 6.20
CA VAL A 146 11.47 3.37 6.50
C VAL A 146 11.66 3.45 8.01
N GLY A 147 12.07 2.34 8.62
CA GLY A 147 12.16 2.25 10.07
C GLY A 147 10.82 2.58 10.72
N ASP A 148 10.80 3.60 11.56
CA ASP A 148 9.62 4.10 12.27
C ASP A 148 8.84 5.21 11.55
N GLN A 149 9.32 5.63 10.37
CA GLN A 149 8.69 6.70 9.59
C GLN A 149 7.77 6.14 8.51
N ILE A 150 6.56 6.71 8.43
CA ILE A 150 5.61 6.50 7.33
C ILE A 150 5.26 7.84 6.68
N GLU A 151 5.19 7.83 5.35
CA GLU A 151 4.76 8.95 4.54
C GLU A 151 3.75 8.46 3.51
N SER A 152 2.70 9.24 3.24
CA SER A 152 1.73 8.96 2.18
C SER A 152 1.50 10.16 1.28
N TRP A 153 1.24 9.87 -0.01
CA TRP A 153 0.86 10.86 -1.02
C TRP A 153 -0.35 10.36 -1.80
N LEU A 154 -1.21 11.28 -2.19
CA LEU A 154 -2.36 11.03 -3.06
C LEU A 154 -2.31 12.01 -4.24
N ASN A 155 -2.22 11.50 -5.48
CA ASN A 155 -2.10 12.32 -6.69
C ASN A 155 -1.03 13.43 -6.53
N ASP A 156 0.18 13.02 -6.11
CA ASP A 156 1.34 13.88 -5.81
C ASP A 156 1.16 14.85 -4.63
N THR A 157 0.00 14.89 -4.00
CA THR A 157 -0.25 15.70 -2.80
C THR A 157 0.28 14.96 -1.56
N PRO A 158 1.24 15.52 -0.79
CA PRO A 158 1.66 14.92 0.47
C PRO A 158 0.51 14.92 1.48
N MET A 159 0.05 13.72 1.87
CA MET A 159 -1.06 13.57 2.81
C MET A 159 -0.57 13.64 4.24
N ILE A 160 0.35 12.72 4.62
CA ILE A 160 0.93 12.69 5.96
C ILE A 160 2.43 12.38 5.93
N LYS A 161 3.10 12.78 7.00
CA LYS A 161 4.41 12.29 7.44
C LYS A 161 4.35 12.06 8.93
N PHE A 162 4.63 10.85 9.37
CA PHE A 162 4.45 10.42 10.75
C PHE A 162 5.59 9.51 11.20
N VAL A 163 5.98 9.62 12.46
CA VAL A 163 7.01 8.79 13.09
C VAL A 163 6.38 8.11 14.29
N ASP A 164 6.53 6.78 14.36
CA ASP A 164 5.98 5.99 15.44
C ASP A 164 6.83 4.73 15.69
N GLU A 165 7.43 4.62 16.86
CA GLU A 165 8.33 3.53 17.24
C GLU A 165 7.68 2.14 17.05
N LYS A 166 6.37 2.02 17.30
CA LYS A 166 5.66 0.75 17.15
C LYS A 166 5.56 0.33 15.68
N ILE A 167 5.42 1.29 14.75
CA ILE A 167 5.51 1.02 13.30
C ILE A 167 6.89 0.45 12.97
N GLY A 168 7.96 1.03 13.52
CA GLY A 168 9.33 0.56 13.31
C GLY A 168 9.60 -0.87 13.78
N GLN A 169 8.84 -1.37 14.74
CA GLN A 169 8.92 -2.74 15.25
C GLN A 169 8.06 -3.74 14.46
N GLY A 170 7.16 -3.25 13.59
CA GLY A 170 6.23 -4.08 12.84
C GLY A 170 6.91 -4.85 11.70
N LYS A 171 6.39 -6.05 11.41
CA LYS A 171 6.76 -6.88 10.26
C LYS A 171 5.51 -7.55 9.73
N GLY A 172 5.42 -7.71 8.42
CA GLY A 172 4.29 -8.42 7.86
C GLY A 172 4.04 -8.14 6.38
N SER A 173 2.84 -8.49 5.96
CA SER A 173 2.40 -8.34 4.57
C SER A 173 1.95 -6.91 4.26
N ILE A 174 1.85 -6.62 2.97
CA ILE A 174 1.01 -5.57 2.44
C ILE A 174 -0.36 -6.20 2.19
N ALA A 175 -1.45 -5.56 2.65
CA ALA A 175 -2.79 -6.09 2.38
C ALA A 175 -3.75 -5.00 1.93
N LEU A 176 -4.61 -5.34 0.98
CA LEU A 176 -5.73 -4.51 0.55
C LEU A 176 -6.99 -4.91 1.32
N GLN A 177 -7.86 -3.96 1.60
CA GLN A 177 -9.08 -4.16 2.39
C GLN A 177 -10.33 -4.00 1.54
N ILE A 178 -11.39 -4.73 1.92
CA ILE A 178 -12.79 -4.36 1.73
C ILE A 178 -13.37 -4.15 3.13
N HIS A 179 -13.91 -2.97 3.38
CA HIS A 179 -14.59 -2.65 4.64
C HIS A 179 -15.97 -3.34 4.70
N ASP A 180 -16.49 -3.56 5.89
CA ASP A 180 -17.84 -4.10 6.07
C ASP A 180 -18.96 -3.13 5.62
N GLY A 181 -20.20 -3.60 5.65
CA GLY A 181 -21.38 -2.82 5.32
C GLY A 181 -21.86 -2.96 3.87
N GLY A 182 -21.04 -3.49 2.99
CA GLY A 182 -21.41 -3.77 1.59
C GLY A 182 -21.44 -2.54 0.67
N GLY A 183 -21.72 -2.78 -0.61
CA GLY A 183 -21.79 -1.75 -1.64
C GLY A 183 -20.43 -1.18 -2.04
N ILE A 184 -19.34 -1.87 -1.74
CA ILE A 184 -17.98 -1.45 -2.04
C ILE A 184 -17.54 -2.07 -3.36
N LYS A 185 -16.90 -1.26 -4.22
CA LYS A 185 -16.19 -1.72 -5.39
C LYS A 185 -15.02 -0.81 -5.68
N VAL A 186 -13.82 -1.40 -5.69
CA VAL A 186 -12.57 -0.70 -5.98
C VAL A 186 -11.77 -1.51 -6.98
N ARG A 187 -11.18 -0.82 -7.96
CA ARG A 187 -10.22 -1.39 -8.92
C ARG A 187 -8.83 -0.91 -8.59
N TRP A 188 -7.86 -1.80 -8.77
CA TRP A 188 -6.46 -1.57 -8.50
C TRP A 188 -5.62 -1.94 -9.71
N ARG A 189 -4.53 -1.21 -9.96
CA ARG A 189 -3.52 -1.51 -10.96
C ARG A 189 -2.18 -0.90 -10.59
N ASN A 190 -1.12 -1.24 -11.33
CA ASN A 190 0.21 -0.67 -11.15
C ASN A 190 0.71 -0.72 -9.69
N LEU A 191 0.44 -1.86 -9.01
CA LEU A 191 0.93 -2.09 -7.66
C LEU A 191 2.41 -2.45 -7.73
N LEU A 192 3.27 -1.49 -7.41
CA LEU A 192 4.71 -1.58 -7.58
C LEU A 192 5.40 -1.29 -6.24
N VAL A 193 6.24 -2.20 -5.78
CA VAL A 193 6.99 -2.05 -4.54
C VAL A 193 8.49 -2.00 -4.83
N THR A 194 9.18 -1.12 -4.15
CA THR A 194 10.65 -1.06 -4.09
C THR A 194 11.06 -1.37 -2.67
N PRO A 195 11.58 -2.56 -2.34
CA PRO A 195 12.21 -2.83 -1.05
C PRO A 195 13.38 -1.87 -0.84
N LEU A 196 13.61 -1.42 0.41
CA LEU A 196 14.64 -0.42 0.74
C LEU A 196 15.67 -0.97 1.72
#